data_0ecf3809b6b0417aedad57c9a9b9e902
#
_entry.id   0ecf3809b6b0417aedad57c9a9b9e902
#
_cell.length_a   1.000
_cell.length_b   1.000
_cell.length_c   1.000
_cell.angle_alpha   90.00
_cell.angle_beta   90.00
_cell.angle_gamma   90.00
#
_symmetry.space_group_name_H-M   'P 1'
#
loop_
_entity.id
_entity.type
_entity.pdbx_description
1 polymer ?
#
loop_
_entity_poly.entity_id
_entity_poly.type
_entity_poly.pdbx_seq_one_letter_code
_entity_poly.pdbx_strand_id
1 'polypeptide(L)'
;RKREKEIKIEFKNGIECTTKYNEREVYLLVYKKKKKNIRLLELLDKLKKERVERTEKILKKLEKYKCYISMEDLQKEVKGDLISRAHIANAMMAKGFVYSKAEAFKIYLRTGGLASEPKKELNALEAVSFIKRIGGIASLAHPKLTGLSGGTLEKLVILLKEQGLDAIEVYYPEQTQKETEIYKILCDKFGLLYTGGSDFHGMNRPDTLLGSKGISEEELTKIKNR
;
A
#
# COMPACT_ATOMS: atom_id res chain seq x y z
N ARG A 1 17.38 -3.14 -11.63
CA ARG A 1 18.57 -2.32 -12.02
C ARG A 1 19.47 -3.00 -13.07
N LYS A 2 19.75 -4.32 -12.98
CA LYS A 2 20.55 -5.02 -14.03
C LYS A 2 19.83 -5.03 -15.38
N ARG A 3 18.53 -5.36 -15.38
CA ARG A 3 17.66 -5.32 -16.57
C ARG A 3 17.33 -3.91 -17.08
N GLU A 4 17.34 -2.90 -16.21
CA GLU A 4 17.12 -1.48 -16.58
C GLU A 4 18.11 -1.00 -17.66
N LYS A 5 19.39 -1.41 -17.53
CA LYS A 5 20.42 -1.07 -18.52
C LYS A 5 20.26 -1.81 -19.86
N GLU A 6 19.74 -3.03 -19.81
CA GLU A 6 19.54 -3.86 -21.00
C GLU A 6 18.35 -3.38 -21.84
N ILE A 7 17.27 -2.90 -21.22
CA ILE A 7 16.02 -2.50 -21.90
C ILE A 7 15.78 -1.00 -21.93
N LYS A 8 16.75 -0.19 -21.50
CA LYS A 8 16.72 1.30 -21.46
C LYS A 8 15.48 1.89 -20.76
N ILE A 9 14.96 1.22 -19.72
CA ILE A 9 13.86 1.74 -18.91
C ILE A 9 14.43 2.49 -17.70
N GLU A 10 13.92 3.69 -17.45
CA GLU A 10 14.21 4.44 -16.23
C GLU A 10 13.43 3.86 -15.07
N PHE A 11 14.15 3.45 -14.01
CA PHE A 11 13.56 2.89 -12.80
C PHE A 11 13.63 3.88 -11.64
N LYS A 12 12.49 4.14 -11.00
CA LYS A 12 12.39 4.93 -9.77
C LYS A 12 11.95 4.06 -8.59
N ASN A 13 12.65 4.17 -7.48
CA ASN A 13 12.21 3.53 -6.23
C ASN A 13 11.04 4.31 -5.63
N GLY A 14 10.00 3.60 -5.29
CA GLY A 14 8.86 4.11 -4.55
C GLY A 14 8.49 3.19 -3.39
N ILE A 15 7.59 3.66 -2.54
CA ILE A 15 6.99 2.89 -1.46
C ILE A 15 5.51 3.19 -1.49
N GLU A 16 4.69 2.15 -1.36
CA GLU A 16 3.28 2.29 -1.03
C GLU A 16 3.10 2.13 0.47
N CYS A 17 2.46 3.11 1.09
CA CYS A 17 2.15 3.12 2.51
C CYS A 17 0.64 2.95 2.72
N THR A 18 0.22 1.90 3.44
CA THR A 18 -1.15 1.81 3.94
C THR A 18 -1.29 2.71 5.15
N THR A 19 -2.22 3.64 5.09
CA THR A 19 -2.54 4.58 6.16
C THR A 19 -4.03 4.56 6.47
N LYS A 20 -4.47 5.31 7.49
CA LYS A 20 -5.89 5.47 7.84
C LYS A 20 -6.32 6.92 7.87
N TYR A 21 -7.56 7.14 7.45
CA TYR A 21 -8.33 8.35 7.68
C TYR A 21 -9.77 7.98 8.01
N ASN A 22 -10.28 8.37 9.21
CA ASN A 22 -11.63 8.08 9.67
C ASN A 22 -12.05 6.62 9.44
N GLU A 23 -11.30 5.66 10.01
CA GLU A 23 -11.52 4.22 9.91
C GLU A 23 -11.42 3.61 8.49
N ARG A 24 -11.08 4.41 7.48
CA ARG A 24 -10.89 3.95 6.09
C ARG A 24 -9.41 3.82 5.76
N GLU A 25 -9.06 2.78 5.02
CA GLU A 25 -7.72 2.65 4.47
C GLU A 25 -7.51 3.69 3.37
N VAL A 26 -6.39 4.39 3.47
CA VAL A 26 -5.91 5.36 2.48
C VAL A 26 -4.49 4.98 2.12
N TYR A 27 -4.24 4.81 0.84
CA TYR A 27 -2.93 4.40 0.35
C TYR A 27 -2.18 5.60 -0.21
N LEU A 28 -0.91 5.70 0.13
CA LEU A 28 -0.05 6.79 -0.31
C LEU A 28 1.16 6.21 -1.04
N LEU A 29 1.38 6.64 -2.27
CA LEU A 29 2.61 6.38 -3.01
C LEU A 29 3.64 7.44 -2.63
N VAL A 30 4.86 6.98 -2.35
CA VAL A 30 6.00 7.82 -2.01
C VAL A 30 7.05 7.68 -3.09
N TYR A 31 7.27 8.74 -3.87
CA TYR A 31 8.37 8.78 -4.82
C TYR A 31 9.56 9.50 -4.21
N LYS A 32 10.73 8.85 -4.24
CA LYS A 32 11.94 9.38 -3.59
C LYS A 32 12.81 10.15 -4.57
N LYS A 33 13.23 11.35 -4.17
CA LYS A 33 14.28 12.11 -4.87
C LYS A 33 15.70 11.63 -4.51
N LYS A 34 15.95 11.22 -3.26
CA LYS A 34 17.28 10.81 -2.76
C LYS A 34 17.34 9.32 -2.44
N LYS A 35 18.48 8.68 -2.76
CA LYS A 35 18.68 7.21 -2.60
C LYS A 35 18.66 6.70 -1.16
N LYS A 36 19.10 7.50 -0.18
CA LYS A 36 19.11 7.12 1.25
C LYS A 36 18.54 8.25 2.09
N ASN A 37 17.57 7.95 2.94
CA ASN A 37 17.05 8.84 3.95
C ASN A 37 16.95 8.07 5.26
N ILE A 38 17.76 8.44 6.25
CA ILE A 38 17.88 7.75 7.54
C ILE A 38 16.51 7.69 8.24
N ARG A 39 15.80 8.81 8.33
CA ARG A 39 14.47 8.87 8.99
C ARG A 39 13.45 7.91 8.39
N LEU A 40 13.52 7.72 7.06
CA LEU A 40 12.64 6.76 6.39
C LEU A 40 13.04 5.32 6.70
N LEU A 41 14.35 5.03 6.75
CA LEU A 41 14.84 3.70 7.13
C LEU A 41 14.43 3.36 8.57
N GLU A 42 14.56 4.29 9.50
CA GLU A 42 14.12 4.15 10.88
C GLU A 42 12.60 3.87 10.98
N LEU A 43 11.78 4.62 10.21
CA LEU A 43 10.33 4.36 10.16
C LEU A 43 10.03 2.97 9.59
N LEU A 44 10.69 2.57 8.50
CA LEU A 44 10.47 1.24 7.90
C LEU A 44 10.89 0.11 8.86
N ASP A 45 12.01 0.28 9.57
CA ASP A 45 12.46 -0.70 10.58
C ASP A 45 11.47 -0.81 11.74
N LYS A 46 10.98 0.33 12.24
CA LYS A 46 9.92 0.37 13.25
C LYS A 46 8.67 -0.37 12.79
N LEU A 47 8.18 -0.09 11.58
CA LEU A 47 7.00 -0.76 11.02
C LEU A 47 7.22 -2.26 10.82
N LYS A 48 8.45 -2.67 10.46
CA LYS A 48 8.82 -4.09 10.34
C LYS A 48 8.76 -4.78 11.70
N LYS A 49 9.33 -4.18 12.75
CA LYS A 49 9.27 -4.69 14.13
C LYS A 49 7.83 -4.83 14.62
N GLU A 50 7.02 -3.79 14.47
CA GLU A 50 5.59 -3.82 14.86
C GLU A 50 4.81 -4.91 14.11
N ARG A 51 5.16 -5.20 12.86
CA ARG A 51 4.56 -6.29 12.09
C ARG A 51 4.95 -7.66 12.62
N VAL A 52 6.21 -7.87 13.00
CA VAL A 52 6.68 -9.11 13.63
C VAL A 52 5.95 -9.34 14.95
N GLU A 53 5.95 -8.36 15.85
CA GLU A 53 5.24 -8.42 17.14
C GLU A 53 3.76 -8.75 16.97
N ARG A 54 3.11 -8.13 15.97
CA ARG A 54 1.72 -8.41 15.65
C ARG A 54 1.52 -9.85 15.17
N THR A 55 2.44 -10.35 14.35
CA THR A 55 2.41 -11.73 13.86
C THR A 55 2.51 -12.71 15.02
N GLU A 56 3.47 -12.52 15.93
CA GLU A 56 3.65 -13.35 17.13
C GLU A 56 2.38 -13.38 17.99
N LYS A 57 1.72 -12.24 18.17
CA LYS A 57 0.44 -12.17 18.88
C LYS A 57 -0.66 -12.97 18.18
N ILE A 58 -0.72 -12.93 16.83
CA ILE A 58 -1.66 -13.73 16.06
C ILE A 58 -1.37 -15.23 16.25
N LEU A 59 -0.11 -15.65 16.14
CA LEU A 59 0.29 -17.04 16.34
C LEU A 59 -0.10 -17.54 17.74
N LYS A 60 0.20 -16.75 18.78
CA LYS A 60 -0.19 -17.06 20.17
C LYS A 60 -1.71 -17.17 20.36
N LYS A 61 -2.51 -16.39 19.62
CA LYS A 61 -3.96 -16.54 19.61
C LYS A 61 -4.41 -17.81 18.90
N LEU A 62 -3.76 -18.20 17.80
CA LEU A 62 -4.04 -19.44 17.07
C LEU A 62 -3.78 -20.69 17.90
N GLU A 63 -2.77 -20.70 18.77
CA GLU A 63 -2.48 -21.79 19.72
C GLU A 63 -3.69 -22.14 20.60
N LYS A 64 -4.48 -21.15 21.03
CA LYS A 64 -5.69 -21.36 21.81
C LYS A 64 -6.73 -22.22 21.09
N TYR A 65 -6.64 -22.26 19.76
CA TYR A 65 -7.50 -23.06 18.88
C TYR A 65 -6.78 -24.31 18.35
N LYS A 66 -5.65 -24.71 19.00
CA LYS A 66 -4.82 -25.85 18.61
C LYS A 66 -4.20 -25.74 17.21
N CYS A 67 -4.11 -24.53 16.67
CA CYS A 67 -3.44 -24.24 15.42
C CYS A 67 -1.99 -23.78 15.71
N TYR A 68 -1.08 -24.75 15.79
CA TYR A 68 0.33 -24.53 16.15
C TYR A 68 1.15 -24.20 14.91
N ILE A 69 1.48 -22.92 14.75
CA ILE A 69 2.30 -22.38 13.65
C ILE A 69 3.48 -21.62 14.24
N SER A 70 4.68 -21.95 13.82
CA SER A 70 5.90 -21.25 14.24
C SER A 70 6.30 -20.13 13.27
N MET A 71 7.22 -19.25 13.68
CA MET A 71 7.80 -18.25 12.77
C MET A 71 8.59 -18.89 11.63
N GLU A 72 9.22 -20.05 11.87
CA GLU A 72 9.92 -20.83 10.84
C GLU A 72 8.97 -21.37 9.79
N ASP A 73 7.75 -21.79 10.17
CA ASP A 73 6.73 -22.20 9.21
C ASP A 73 6.35 -21.02 8.29
N LEU A 74 6.24 -19.82 8.84
CA LEU A 74 5.94 -18.62 8.04
C LEU A 74 7.08 -18.26 7.09
N GLN A 75 8.33 -18.42 7.52
CA GLN A 75 9.49 -18.12 6.69
C GLN A 75 9.54 -18.97 5.40
N LYS A 76 9.06 -20.20 5.45
CA LYS A 76 8.95 -21.07 4.26
C LYS A 76 7.98 -20.52 3.21
N GLU A 77 6.97 -19.78 3.66
CA GLU A 77 5.93 -19.20 2.80
C GLU A 77 6.32 -17.81 2.24
N VAL A 78 7.31 -17.15 2.82
CA VAL A 78 7.70 -15.78 2.48
C VAL A 78 8.80 -15.78 1.43
N LYS A 79 8.52 -15.22 0.25
CA LYS A 79 9.53 -14.98 -0.81
C LYS A 79 10.28 -13.64 -0.66
N GLY A 80 10.19 -12.98 0.51
CA GLY A 80 10.79 -11.66 0.78
C GLY A 80 10.83 -11.39 2.28
N ASP A 81 11.00 -10.12 2.68
CA ASP A 81 11.24 -9.74 4.08
C ASP A 81 9.97 -9.47 4.90
N LEU A 82 8.78 -9.51 4.30
CA LEU A 82 7.56 -9.04 4.96
C LEU A 82 6.53 -10.16 5.15
N ILE A 83 6.35 -10.56 6.40
CA ILE A 83 5.27 -11.49 6.79
C ILE A 83 3.91 -10.78 6.70
N SER A 84 2.91 -11.48 6.16
CA SER A 84 1.54 -11.01 6.04
C SER A 84 0.54 -12.05 6.55
N ARG A 85 -0.70 -11.65 6.78
CA ARG A 85 -1.78 -12.60 7.12
C ARG A 85 -2.00 -13.68 6.05
N ALA A 86 -1.70 -13.39 4.78
CA ALA A 86 -1.78 -14.37 3.71
C ALA A 86 -0.75 -15.50 3.89
N HIS A 87 0.47 -15.18 4.39
CA HIS A 87 1.47 -16.20 4.71
C HIS A 87 1.04 -17.05 5.91
N ILE A 88 0.38 -16.45 6.92
CA ILE A 88 -0.21 -17.21 8.02
C ILE A 88 -1.29 -18.16 7.49
N ALA A 89 -2.18 -17.69 6.61
CA ALA A 89 -3.22 -18.52 6.00
C ALA A 89 -2.61 -19.69 5.19
N ASN A 90 -1.53 -19.44 4.43
CA ASN A 90 -0.81 -20.48 3.71
C ASN A 90 -0.24 -21.53 4.67
N ALA A 91 0.44 -21.12 5.73
CA ALA A 91 0.99 -22.04 6.73
C ALA A 91 -0.11 -22.85 7.45
N MET A 92 -1.28 -22.23 7.72
CA MET A 92 -2.44 -22.94 8.26
C MET A 92 -2.93 -24.03 7.30
N MET A 93 -2.99 -23.73 6.00
CA MET A 93 -3.36 -24.72 4.97
C MET A 93 -2.31 -25.84 4.86
N ALA A 94 -1.03 -25.49 4.79
CA ALA A 94 0.05 -26.44 4.68
C ALA A 94 0.10 -27.45 5.85
N LYS A 95 -0.35 -27.01 7.03
CA LYS A 95 -0.46 -27.85 8.23
C LYS A 95 -1.84 -28.52 8.41
N GLY A 96 -2.76 -28.32 7.48
CA GLY A 96 -4.09 -28.95 7.53
C GLY A 96 -5.06 -28.37 8.57
N PHE A 97 -4.80 -27.19 9.11
CA PHE A 97 -5.71 -26.54 10.08
C PHE A 97 -6.93 -25.93 9.40
N VAL A 98 -6.84 -25.63 8.11
CA VAL A 98 -7.94 -25.09 7.27
C VAL A 98 -7.82 -25.66 5.86
N TYR A 99 -8.95 -25.74 5.14
CA TYR A 99 -9.01 -26.22 3.77
C TYR A 99 -8.71 -25.13 2.73
N SER A 100 -8.87 -23.86 3.09
CA SER A 100 -8.63 -22.74 2.15
C SER A 100 -8.18 -21.47 2.85
N LYS A 101 -7.54 -20.57 2.09
CA LYS A 101 -7.23 -19.20 2.57
C LYS A 101 -8.50 -18.45 2.99
N ALA A 102 -9.59 -18.62 2.22
CA ALA A 102 -10.87 -17.98 2.52
C ALA A 102 -11.39 -18.41 3.89
N GLU A 103 -11.27 -19.70 4.23
CA GLU A 103 -11.63 -20.23 5.54
C GLU A 103 -10.73 -19.67 6.65
N ALA A 104 -9.40 -19.65 6.45
CA ALA A 104 -8.46 -19.06 7.40
C ALA A 104 -8.82 -17.60 7.73
N PHE A 105 -9.13 -16.81 6.70
CA PHE A 105 -9.55 -15.42 6.89
C PHE A 105 -10.92 -15.33 7.56
N LYS A 106 -11.90 -16.08 7.10
CA LYS A 106 -13.29 -16.04 7.61
C LYS A 106 -13.36 -16.32 9.09
N ILE A 107 -12.60 -17.30 9.58
CA ILE A 107 -12.68 -17.77 10.97
C ILE A 107 -11.66 -17.02 11.84
N TYR A 108 -10.40 -16.92 11.43
CA TYR A 108 -9.31 -16.56 12.31
C TYR A 108 -8.72 -15.16 12.05
N LEU A 109 -8.43 -14.81 10.77
CA LEU A 109 -7.49 -13.74 10.44
C LEU A 109 -8.11 -12.41 10.01
N ARG A 110 -9.41 -12.39 9.64
CA ARG A 110 -10.13 -11.15 9.33
C ARG A 110 -10.23 -10.26 10.56
N THR A 111 -10.51 -8.99 10.37
CA THR A 111 -10.85 -8.08 11.48
C THR A 111 -12.04 -8.64 12.25
N GLY A 112 -11.91 -8.76 13.58
CA GLY A 112 -12.90 -9.41 14.44
C GLY A 112 -12.88 -10.94 14.41
N GLY A 113 -11.98 -11.60 13.66
CA GLY A 113 -11.78 -13.06 13.70
C GLY A 113 -11.11 -13.53 14.99
N LEU A 114 -11.14 -14.85 15.24
CA LEU A 114 -10.70 -15.47 16.49
C LEU A 114 -9.24 -15.18 16.87
N ALA A 115 -8.35 -15.04 15.87
CA ALA A 115 -6.95 -14.68 16.06
C ALA A 115 -6.64 -13.25 15.59
N SER A 116 -7.67 -12.42 15.42
CA SER A 116 -7.49 -11.04 14.99
C SER A 116 -6.62 -10.25 15.96
N GLU A 117 -5.69 -9.49 15.42
CA GLU A 117 -4.85 -8.53 16.15
C GLU A 117 -4.87 -7.20 15.38
N PRO A 118 -5.19 -6.09 16.05
CA PRO A 118 -5.25 -4.79 15.39
C PRO A 118 -3.88 -4.43 14.80
N LYS A 119 -3.89 -3.78 13.64
CA LYS A 119 -2.71 -3.22 13.02
C LYS A 119 -2.51 -1.80 13.58
N LYS A 120 -1.31 -1.48 14.03
CA LYS A 120 -0.95 -0.08 14.23
C LYS A 120 -0.89 0.58 12.86
N GLU A 121 -1.73 1.56 12.63
CA GLU A 121 -1.85 2.21 11.35
C GLU A 121 -1.33 3.64 11.44
N LEU A 122 -0.63 4.06 10.40
CA LEU A 122 -0.23 5.43 10.24
C LEU A 122 -1.45 6.28 9.91
N ASN A 123 -1.59 7.45 10.54
CA ASN A 123 -2.57 8.44 10.12
C ASN A 123 -2.17 9.00 8.75
N ALA A 124 -3.13 9.13 7.82
CA ALA A 124 -2.85 9.57 6.46
C ALA A 124 -2.25 11.00 6.41
N LEU A 125 -2.75 11.90 7.24
CA LEU A 125 -2.27 13.28 7.31
C LEU A 125 -0.84 13.34 7.83
N GLU A 126 -0.55 12.64 8.92
CA GLU A 126 0.80 12.53 9.48
C GLU A 126 1.79 11.89 8.51
N ALA A 127 1.33 10.88 7.76
CA ALA A 127 2.15 10.22 6.75
C ALA A 127 2.53 11.17 5.61
N VAL A 128 1.60 11.95 5.06
CA VAL A 128 1.90 12.97 4.05
C VAL A 128 2.87 14.01 4.59
N SER A 129 2.62 14.55 5.79
CA SER A 129 3.53 15.50 6.46
C SER A 129 4.94 14.91 6.63
N PHE A 130 5.05 13.63 7.03
CA PHE A 130 6.33 12.95 7.14
C PHE A 130 7.03 12.82 5.78
N ILE A 131 6.31 12.41 4.73
CA ILE A 131 6.85 12.27 3.36
C ILE A 131 7.44 13.60 2.89
N LYS A 132 6.76 14.71 3.14
CA LYS A 132 7.25 16.04 2.79
C LYS A 132 8.52 16.42 3.55
N ARG A 133 8.56 16.19 4.86
CA ARG A 133 9.75 16.47 5.68
C ARG A 133 10.99 15.69 5.23
N ILE A 134 10.83 14.52 4.64
CA ILE A 134 11.95 13.74 4.12
C ILE A 134 12.28 14.05 2.66
N GLY A 135 11.63 15.05 2.04
CA GLY A 135 11.85 15.47 0.65
C GLY A 135 11.30 14.49 -0.38
N GLY A 136 10.27 13.72 -0.02
CA GLY A 136 9.53 12.84 -0.92
C GLY A 136 8.41 13.58 -1.65
N ILE A 137 7.89 12.95 -2.70
CA ILE A 137 6.65 13.31 -3.39
C ILE A 137 5.57 12.35 -2.90
N ALA A 138 4.47 12.89 -2.37
CA ALA A 138 3.34 12.12 -1.88
C ALA A 138 2.20 12.12 -2.92
N SER A 139 1.73 10.94 -3.31
CA SER A 139 0.56 10.78 -4.17
C SER A 139 -0.50 9.94 -3.47
N LEU A 140 -1.77 10.38 -3.53
CA LEU A 140 -2.92 9.56 -3.11
C LEU A 140 -3.12 8.45 -4.13
N ALA A 141 -2.88 7.20 -3.72
CA ALA A 141 -3.00 6.01 -4.57
C ALA A 141 -4.46 5.61 -4.74
N HIS A 142 -4.81 5.12 -5.94
CA HIS A 142 -6.13 4.52 -6.28
C HIS A 142 -7.28 5.01 -5.38
N PRO A 143 -7.70 6.30 -5.45
CA PRO A 143 -8.67 6.91 -4.54
C PRO A 143 -9.99 6.15 -4.45
N LYS A 144 -10.37 5.44 -5.51
CA LYS A 144 -11.53 4.55 -5.55
C LYS A 144 -11.56 3.56 -4.38
N LEU A 145 -10.42 2.98 -4.02
CA LEU A 145 -10.33 1.97 -2.97
C LEU A 145 -10.56 2.52 -1.56
N THR A 146 -10.54 3.84 -1.37
CA THR A 146 -10.93 4.47 -0.11
C THR A 146 -12.42 4.32 0.21
N GLY A 147 -13.23 4.04 -0.82
CA GLY A 147 -14.69 4.06 -0.74
C GLY A 147 -15.28 5.45 -0.47
N LEU A 148 -14.49 6.52 -0.62
CA LEU A 148 -14.94 7.91 -0.54
C LEU A 148 -15.31 8.43 -1.93
N SER A 149 -16.29 9.33 -1.98
CA SER A 149 -16.74 9.96 -3.22
C SER A 149 -17.28 11.37 -2.96
N GLY A 150 -17.44 12.16 -4.04
CA GLY A 150 -17.99 13.52 -3.96
C GLY A 150 -17.29 14.37 -2.88
N GLY A 151 -18.08 15.10 -2.10
CA GLY A 151 -17.55 16.02 -1.08
C GLY A 151 -16.73 15.33 0.02
N THR A 152 -16.93 14.04 0.28
CA THR A 152 -16.13 13.31 1.29
C THR A 152 -14.72 13.02 0.79
N LEU A 153 -14.54 12.67 -0.49
CA LEU A 153 -13.23 12.53 -1.11
C LEU A 153 -12.54 13.89 -1.24
N GLU A 154 -13.26 14.90 -1.67
CA GLU A 154 -12.73 16.25 -1.79
C GLU A 154 -12.22 16.77 -0.45
N LYS A 155 -12.96 16.57 0.65
CA LYS A 155 -12.52 16.93 2.00
C LYS A 155 -11.23 16.22 2.39
N LEU A 156 -11.09 14.94 2.09
CA LEU A 156 -9.84 14.20 2.31
C LEU A 156 -8.69 14.83 1.52
N VAL A 157 -8.91 15.14 0.24
CA VAL A 157 -7.89 15.74 -0.65
C VAL A 157 -7.45 17.11 -0.11
N ILE A 158 -8.37 17.96 0.36
CA ILE A 158 -8.05 19.24 0.99
C ILE A 158 -7.13 19.04 2.19
N LEU A 159 -7.51 18.17 3.12
CA LEU A 159 -6.73 17.93 4.33
C LEU A 159 -5.34 17.34 4.01
N LEU A 160 -5.24 16.41 3.05
CA LEU A 160 -3.96 15.87 2.61
C LEU A 160 -3.11 16.95 1.91
N LYS A 161 -3.73 17.84 1.13
CA LYS A 161 -3.06 18.98 0.47
C LYS A 161 -2.46 19.95 1.47
N GLU A 162 -3.16 20.26 2.55
CA GLU A 162 -2.66 21.07 3.66
C GLU A 162 -1.41 20.47 4.31
N GLN A 163 -1.31 19.13 4.32
CA GLN A 163 -0.11 18.43 4.78
C GLN A 163 0.99 18.30 3.71
N GLY A 164 0.72 18.74 2.49
CA GLY A 164 1.67 18.77 1.39
C GLY A 164 1.54 17.62 0.39
N LEU A 165 0.34 17.07 0.20
CA LEU A 165 0.08 16.12 -0.91
C LEU A 165 0.48 16.79 -2.24
N ASP A 166 1.20 16.04 -3.08
CA ASP A 166 1.70 16.54 -4.37
C ASP A 166 0.86 16.06 -5.55
N ALA A 167 0.26 14.87 -5.45
CA ALA A 167 -0.38 14.21 -6.60
C ALA A 167 -1.55 13.31 -6.18
N ILE A 168 -2.36 12.94 -7.17
CA ILE A 168 -3.37 11.87 -7.08
C ILE A 168 -3.14 10.88 -8.21
N GLU A 169 -3.34 9.59 -7.95
CA GLU A 169 -3.33 8.56 -8.99
C GLU A 169 -4.66 8.58 -9.75
N VAL A 170 -4.63 9.28 -10.89
CA VAL A 170 -5.80 9.47 -11.77
C VAL A 170 -5.98 8.36 -12.79
N TYR A 171 -4.93 7.56 -13.04
CA TYR A 171 -4.98 6.46 -14.00
C TYR A 171 -4.69 5.14 -13.30
N TYR A 172 -5.74 4.38 -13.02
CA TYR A 172 -5.70 3.08 -12.35
C TYR A 172 -6.62 2.08 -13.08
N PRO A 173 -6.27 0.79 -13.22
CA PRO A 173 -7.02 -0.16 -14.06
C PRO A 173 -8.49 -0.31 -13.70
N GLU A 174 -8.81 -0.36 -12.42
CA GLU A 174 -10.19 -0.61 -11.95
C GLU A 174 -11.06 0.66 -11.88
N GLN A 175 -10.52 1.83 -12.25
CA GLN A 175 -11.29 3.08 -12.32
C GLN A 175 -12.12 3.16 -13.61
N THR A 176 -13.33 3.64 -13.46
CA THR A 176 -14.15 4.06 -14.59
C THR A 176 -13.64 5.37 -15.17
N GLN A 177 -14.01 5.67 -16.42
CA GLN A 177 -13.66 6.96 -17.03
C GLN A 177 -14.22 8.13 -16.23
N LYS A 178 -15.45 8.00 -15.69
CA LYS A 178 -16.06 9.01 -14.84
C LYS A 178 -15.25 9.29 -13.56
N GLU A 179 -14.75 8.27 -12.90
CA GLU A 179 -13.86 8.41 -11.73
C GLU A 179 -12.55 9.10 -12.12
N THR A 180 -11.96 8.71 -13.24
CA THR A 180 -10.74 9.36 -13.78
C THR A 180 -10.95 10.86 -13.99
N GLU A 181 -12.05 11.26 -14.62
CA GLU A 181 -12.36 12.69 -14.83
C GLU A 181 -12.59 13.44 -13.51
N ILE A 182 -13.27 12.82 -12.54
CA ILE A 182 -13.42 13.42 -11.19
C ILE A 182 -12.05 13.66 -10.54
N TYR A 183 -11.14 12.71 -10.64
CA TYR A 183 -9.81 12.86 -10.01
C TYR A 183 -8.95 13.89 -10.73
N LYS A 184 -9.07 14.04 -12.06
CA LYS A 184 -8.44 15.14 -12.80
C LYS A 184 -8.98 16.49 -12.33
N ILE A 185 -10.31 16.63 -12.23
CA ILE A 185 -10.94 17.88 -11.72
C ILE A 185 -10.41 18.21 -10.33
N LEU A 186 -10.27 17.24 -9.44
CA LEU A 186 -9.69 17.47 -8.12
C LEU A 186 -8.22 17.89 -8.20
N CYS A 187 -7.43 17.28 -9.07
CA CYS A 187 -6.05 17.67 -9.28
C CYS A 187 -5.94 19.11 -9.79
N ASP A 188 -6.71 19.48 -10.80
CA ASP A 188 -6.71 20.80 -11.40
C ASP A 188 -7.17 21.87 -10.38
N LYS A 189 -8.25 21.57 -9.64
CA LYS A 189 -8.80 22.45 -8.61
C LYS A 189 -7.79 22.76 -7.50
N PHE A 190 -6.99 21.79 -7.09
CA PHE A 190 -6.06 21.93 -5.96
C PHE A 190 -4.59 22.04 -6.37
N GLY A 191 -4.28 22.18 -7.67
CA GLY A 191 -2.92 22.27 -8.18
C GLY A 191 -2.07 21.04 -7.83
N LEU A 192 -2.66 19.85 -7.97
CA LEU A 192 -2.01 18.57 -7.76
C LEU A 192 -1.54 17.98 -9.10
N LEU A 193 -0.51 17.14 -9.05
CA LEU A 193 0.00 16.42 -10.20
C LEU A 193 -0.83 15.15 -10.44
N TYR A 194 -0.81 14.66 -11.67
CA TYR A 194 -1.38 13.37 -12.05
C TYR A 194 -0.33 12.28 -11.90
N THR A 195 -0.70 11.16 -11.30
CA THR A 195 0.07 9.91 -11.37
C THR A 195 -0.81 8.80 -11.93
N GLY A 196 -0.21 7.68 -12.24
CA GLY A 196 -0.92 6.51 -12.74
C GLY A 196 -0.01 5.29 -12.81
N GLY A 197 -0.62 4.13 -12.68
CA GLY A 197 0.06 2.87 -12.74
C GLY A 197 -0.89 1.70 -12.81
N SER A 198 -0.37 0.53 -13.18
CA SER A 198 -1.16 -0.70 -13.28
C SER A 198 -1.33 -1.43 -11.95
N ASP A 199 -0.62 -1.03 -10.91
CA ASP A 199 -0.60 -1.73 -9.61
C ASP A 199 -0.31 -3.23 -9.78
N PHE A 200 0.67 -3.53 -10.65
CA PHE A 200 1.03 -4.89 -11.02
C PHE A 200 1.65 -5.65 -9.85
N HIS A 201 1.08 -6.81 -9.52
CA HIS A 201 1.49 -7.67 -8.40
C HIS A 201 1.90 -9.10 -8.85
N GLY A 202 2.26 -9.27 -10.11
CA GLY A 202 2.61 -10.58 -10.66
C GLY A 202 1.50 -11.61 -10.47
N MET A 203 1.88 -12.82 -10.06
CA MET A 203 0.92 -13.92 -9.85
C MET A 203 -0.10 -13.69 -8.73
N ASN A 204 0.09 -12.68 -7.88
CA ASN A 204 -0.89 -12.34 -6.86
C ASN A 204 -2.11 -11.58 -7.42
N ARG A 205 -1.95 -10.97 -8.61
CA ARG A 205 -3.00 -10.32 -9.42
C ARG A 205 -2.78 -10.65 -10.90
N PRO A 206 -3.09 -11.88 -11.33
CA PRO A 206 -2.77 -12.35 -12.68
C PRO A 206 -3.50 -11.58 -13.79
N ASP A 207 -4.67 -11.02 -13.48
CA ASP A 207 -5.51 -10.26 -14.42
C ASP A 207 -5.00 -8.82 -14.65
N THR A 208 -4.03 -8.36 -13.88
CA THR A 208 -3.45 -7.04 -14.04
C THR A 208 -2.21 -7.09 -14.92
N LEU A 209 -2.26 -6.46 -16.09
CA LEU A 209 -1.13 -6.41 -17.00
C LEU A 209 -0.14 -5.29 -16.61
N LEU A 210 1.15 -5.63 -16.61
CA LEU A 210 2.21 -4.64 -16.39
C LEU A 210 2.15 -3.57 -17.49
N GLY A 211 2.13 -2.30 -17.09
CA GLY A 211 2.08 -1.17 -18.02
C GLY A 211 0.71 -0.91 -18.65
N SER A 212 -0.36 -1.57 -18.21
CA SER A 212 -1.73 -1.33 -18.71
C SER A 212 -2.26 0.07 -18.40
N LYS A 213 -1.69 0.74 -17.44
CA LYS A 213 -1.95 2.15 -17.09
C LYS A 213 -0.64 2.88 -16.80
N GLY A 214 -0.65 4.18 -17.04
CA GLY A 214 0.49 5.06 -16.84
C GLY A 214 0.10 6.50 -17.10
N ILE A 215 1.07 7.39 -17.04
CA ILE A 215 0.96 8.82 -17.33
C ILE A 215 1.67 9.18 -18.62
N SER A 216 1.36 10.34 -19.19
CA SER A 216 2.08 10.88 -20.33
C SER A 216 3.50 11.33 -19.97
N GLU A 217 4.34 11.52 -20.98
CA GLU A 217 5.70 12.06 -20.78
C GLU A 217 5.68 13.48 -20.21
N GLU A 218 4.71 14.30 -20.60
CA GLU A 218 4.50 15.64 -20.08
C GLU A 218 4.19 15.61 -18.58
N GLU A 219 3.25 14.75 -18.15
CA GLU A 219 2.90 14.55 -16.74
C GLU A 219 4.08 14.02 -15.93
N LEU A 220 4.84 13.08 -16.49
CA LEU A 220 6.08 12.57 -15.87
C LEU A 220 7.12 13.68 -15.67
N THR A 221 7.26 14.55 -16.65
CA THR A 221 8.18 15.70 -16.59
C THR A 221 7.80 16.64 -15.45
N LYS A 222 6.50 16.93 -15.29
CA LYS A 222 6.01 17.76 -14.16
C LYS A 222 6.35 17.12 -12.79
N ILE A 223 6.26 15.79 -12.68
CA ILE A 223 6.63 15.07 -11.45
C ILE A 223 8.14 15.13 -11.19
N LYS A 224 8.96 14.99 -12.25
CA LYS A 224 10.43 15.06 -12.13
C LYS A 224 10.93 16.43 -11.67
N ASN A 225 10.23 17.47 -12.03
CA ASN A 225 10.58 18.87 -11.72
C ASN A 225 10.04 19.33 -10.33
N ARG A 226 9.18 18.55 -9.68
CA ARG A 226 8.62 18.86 -8.36
C ARG A 226 9.64 18.59 -7.26
#